data_60655bb903fd60265f45838bbe2e3455
#
_entry.id   60655bb903fd60265f45838bbe2e3455
#
_cell.length_a   1.000
_cell.length_b   1.000
_cell.length_c   1.000
_cell.angle_alpha   90.00
_cell.angle_beta   90.00
_cell.angle_gamma   90.00
#
_symmetry.space_group_name_H-M   'P 1'
#
loop_
_entity.id
_entity.type
_entity.pdbx_description
1 polymer ?
#
loop_
_entity_poly.entity_id
_entity_poly.type
_entity_poly.pdbx_seq_one_letter_code
_entity_poly.pdbx_strand_id
1 'polypeptide(L)'
;IRQDMAERFTYIGQLDHLIKLTPLQGRDWPDTKILQSNGFDVITERTQSALMNMLGNAQGDFFPRSIIEVWEELANSEAEEQIQIQIQPSLGIHYPAAIYFFVNKKSVPLANLIERGLEKSIENGKFEALFVKNYKLTGNSTYPISKAI
;
A
#
# COMPACT_ATOMS: atom_id res chain seq x y z
N ILE A 1 9.35 -2.43 -5.89
CA ILE A 1 10.36 -2.02 -6.89
C ILE A 1 11.10 -3.21 -7.45
N ARG A 2 11.69 -3.09 -8.64
CA ARG A 2 12.69 -4.08 -9.10
C ARG A 2 13.95 -4.02 -8.25
N GLN A 3 14.66 -5.13 -8.14
CA GLN A 3 15.89 -5.22 -7.34
C GLN A 3 17.01 -4.32 -7.89
N ASP A 4 17.12 -4.19 -9.22
CA ASP A 4 18.11 -3.31 -9.87
C ASP A 4 17.89 -1.81 -9.64
N MET A 5 16.70 -1.43 -9.17
CA MET A 5 16.34 -0.05 -8.86
C MET A 5 16.60 0.35 -7.38
N ALA A 6 17.00 -0.59 -6.53
CA ALA A 6 17.11 -0.38 -5.09
C ALA A 6 18.01 0.81 -4.71
N GLU A 7 19.17 0.92 -5.35
CA GLU A 7 20.11 2.01 -5.10
C GLU A 7 19.48 3.39 -5.42
N ARG A 8 18.80 3.51 -6.57
CA ARG A 8 18.13 4.75 -6.97
C ARG A 8 17.10 5.21 -5.95
N PHE A 9 16.33 4.27 -5.37
CA PHE A 9 15.32 4.58 -4.35
C PHE A 9 15.93 4.99 -3.00
N THR A 10 17.15 4.57 -2.69
CA THR A 10 17.84 4.96 -1.46
C THR A 10 18.11 6.47 -1.38
N TYR A 11 18.32 7.12 -2.52
CA TYR A 11 18.58 8.56 -2.60
C TYR A 11 17.32 9.42 -2.65
N ILE A 12 16.13 8.84 -2.75
CA ILE A 12 14.86 9.57 -2.74
C ILE A 12 14.57 10.03 -1.31
N GLY A 13 14.62 11.34 -1.09
CA GLY A 13 14.40 11.95 0.23
C GLY A 13 13.28 12.97 0.27
N GLN A 14 12.67 13.27 -0.88
CA GLN A 14 11.61 14.27 -1.03
C GLN A 14 10.63 13.83 -2.11
N LEU A 15 9.39 14.31 -2.00
CA LEU A 15 8.31 14.00 -2.94
C LEU A 15 8.68 14.40 -4.39
N ASP A 16 9.30 15.56 -4.57
CA ASP A 16 9.74 16.07 -5.89
C ASP A 16 10.72 15.14 -6.62
N HIS A 17 11.45 14.32 -5.89
CA HIS A 17 12.31 13.30 -6.49
C HIS A 17 11.51 12.05 -6.88
N LEU A 18 10.52 11.68 -6.06
CA LEU A 18 9.69 10.50 -6.31
C LEU A 18 8.70 10.73 -7.47
N ILE A 19 8.16 11.93 -7.62
CA ILE A 19 7.23 12.30 -8.71
C ILE A 19 7.86 12.11 -10.10
N LYS A 20 9.18 12.15 -10.21
CA LYS A 20 9.91 11.91 -11.47
C LYS A 20 9.95 10.45 -11.88
N LEU A 21 9.49 9.57 -11.02
CA LEU A 21 9.38 8.14 -11.27
C LEU A 21 7.93 7.78 -11.57
N THR A 22 7.77 6.76 -12.40
CA THR A 22 6.46 6.32 -12.89
C THR A 22 5.90 5.20 -12.01
N PRO A 23 4.88 5.46 -11.18
CA PRO A 23 4.19 4.42 -10.44
C PRO A 23 3.26 3.61 -11.34
N LEU A 24 3.15 2.33 -11.02
CA LEU A 24 2.10 1.44 -11.52
C LEU A 24 0.96 1.40 -10.52
N GLN A 25 -0.31 1.38 -10.97
CA GLN A 25 -1.44 1.29 -10.04
C GLN A 25 -2.69 0.70 -10.70
N GLY A 26 -3.59 0.15 -9.90
CA GLY A 26 -4.86 -0.38 -10.38
C GLY A 26 -5.76 0.72 -10.95
N ARG A 27 -6.29 0.50 -12.16
CA ARG A 27 -7.05 1.52 -12.92
C ARG A 27 -8.20 2.15 -12.11
N ASP A 28 -8.92 1.33 -11.37
CA ASP A 28 -10.11 1.75 -10.63
C ASP A 28 -9.84 1.87 -9.11
N TRP A 29 -8.58 1.79 -8.69
CA TRP A 29 -8.23 1.90 -7.29
C TRP A 29 -8.19 3.37 -6.83
N PRO A 30 -8.64 3.67 -5.60
CA PRO A 30 -8.63 5.04 -5.07
C PRO A 30 -7.25 5.70 -5.10
N ASP A 31 -6.21 4.91 -4.84
CA ASP A 31 -4.81 5.34 -4.80
C ASP A 31 -4.34 5.97 -6.11
N THR A 32 -4.86 5.50 -7.25
CA THR A 32 -4.55 6.05 -8.58
C THR A 32 -4.87 7.54 -8.64
N LYS A 33 -6.07 7.93 -8.18
CA LYS A 33 -6.48 9.34 -8.17
C LYS A 33 -5.66 10.16 -7.17
N ILE A 34 -5.31 9.57 -6.03
CA ILE A 34 -4.49 10.24 -5.00
C ILE A 34 -3.11 10.53 -5.59
N LEU A 35 -2.46 9.56 -6.21
CA LEU A 35 -1.15 9.73 -6.84
C LEU A 35 -1.19 10.78 -7.96
N GLN A 36 -2.15 10.67 -8.86
CA GLN A 36 -2.34 11.64 -9.96
C GLN A 36 -2.56 13.07 -9.45
N SER A 37 -3.38 13.25 -8.40
CA SER A 37 -3.62 14.56 -7.78
C SER A 37 -2.38 15.15 -7.10
N ASN A 38 -1.39 14.32 -6.78
CA ASN A 38 -0.10 14.72 -6.23
C ASN A 38 1.02 14.78 -7.30
N GLY A 39 0.66 14.81 -8.58
CA GLY A 39 1.58 15.08 -9.69
C GLY A 39 2.30 13.87 -10.27
N PHE A 40 1.94 12.66 -9.88
CA PHE A 40 2.53 11.46 -10.48
C PHE A 40 1.94 11.16 -11.87
N ASP A 41 2.79 10.75 -12.80
CA ASP A 41 2.38 10.15 -14.07
C ASP A 41 2.16 8.65 -13.88
N VAL A 42 0.92 8.27 -13.60
CA VAL A 42 0.54 6.91 -13.17
C VAL A 42 0.17 6.04 -14.35
N ILE A 43 0.90 4.95 -14.57
CA ILE A 43 0.49 3.90 -15.52
C ILE A 43 -0.48 2.95 -14.81
N THR A 44 -1.58 2.64 -15.47
CA THR A 44 -2.65 1.84 -14.87
C THR A 44 -2.95 0.55 -15.64
N GLU A 45 -3.24 -0.52 -14.88
CA GLU A 45 -3.74 -1.77 -15.43
C GLU A 45 -4.87 -2.34 -14.53
N ARG A 46 -5.61 -3.33 -15.01
CA ARG A 46 -6.80 -3.86 -14.33
C ARG A 46 -6.48 -4.88 -13.25
N THR A 47 -5.45 -5.67 -13.44
CA THR A 47 -5.13 -6.79 -12.55
C THR A 47 -3.78 -6.57 -11.86
N GLN A 48 -3.68 -7.05 -10.63
CA GLN A 48 -2.45 -6.99 -9.86
C GLN A 48 -1.32 -7.80 -10.52
N SER A 49 -1.63 -8.99 -11.06
CA SER A 49 -0.65 -9.83 -11.77
C SER A 49 -0.06 -9.09 -12.97
N ALA A 50 -0.91 -8.43 -13.80
CA ALA A 50 -0.41 -7.64 -14.91
C ALA A 50 0.48 -6.47 -14.45
N LEU A 51 0.15 -5.79 -13.33
CA LEU A 51 0.97 -4.72 -12.77
C LEU A 51 2.32 -5.24 -12.26
N MET A 52 2.35 -6.42 -11.63
CA MET A 52 3.59 -7.08 -11.21
C MET A 52 4.47 -7.43 -12.41
N ASN A 53 3.88 -7.99 -13.47
CA ASN A 53 4.58 -8.29 -14.73
C ASN A 53 5.12 -7.02 -15.39
N MET A 54 4.34 -5.94 -15.42
CA MET A 54 4.78 -4.64 -15.94
C MET A 54 5.96 -4.10 -15.14
N LEU A 55 5.93 -4.21 -13.81
CA LEU A 55 7.03 -3.82 -12.94
C LEU A 55 8.30 -4.62 -13.28
N GLY A 56 8.21 -5.94 -13.36
CA GLY A 56 9.33 -6.81 -13.72
C GLY A 56 9.93 -6.49 -15.09
N ASN A 57 9.08 -6.12 -16.06
CA ASN A 57 9.48 -5.75 -17.42
C ASN A 57 9.86 -4.27 -17.58
N ALA A 58 10.10 -3.54 -16.51
CA ALA A 58 10.52 -2.14 -16.51
C ALA A 58 9.53 -1.17 -17.20
N GLN A 59 8.24 -1.50 -17.21
CA GLN A 59 7.19 -0.63 -17.77
C GLN A 59 6.70 0.43 -16.77
N GLY A 60 7.26 0.44 -15.58
CA GLY A 60 7.11 1.43 -14.52
C GLY A 60 8.26 1.28 -13.53
N ASP A 61 8.46 2.27 -12.68
CA ASP A 61 9.59 2.31 -11.75
C ASP A 61 9.25 1.64 -10.41
N PHE A 62 8.01 1.78 -9.95
CA PHE A 62 7.56 1.22 -8.67
C PHE A 62 6.05 0.95 -8.64
N PHE A 63 5.64 0.09 -7.72
CA PHE A 63 4.24 -0.25 -7.50
C PHE A 63 3.91 -0.04 -6.01
N PRO A 64 3.23 1.05 -5.66
CA PRO A 64 2.83 1.32 -4.28
C PRO A 64 1.82 0.28 -3.80
N ARG A 65 2.12 -0.36 -2.67
CA ARG A 65 1.23 -1.32 -2.02
C ARG A 65 1.09 -1.02 -0.54
N SER A 66 -0.03 -1.41 0.03
CA SER A 66 -0.27 -1.27 1.46
C SER A 66 0.72 -2.12 2.26
N ILE A 67 1.23 -1.56 3.36
CA ILE A 67 2.15 -2.27 4.27
C ILE A 67 1.52 -3.52 4.90
N ILE A 68 0.20 -3.63 4.91
CA ILE A 68 -0.52 -4.79 5.45
C ILE A 68 -0.75 -5.90 4.43
N GLU A 69 -0.52 -5.64 3.13
CA GLU A 69 -0.78 -6.57 2.03
C GLU A 69 0.51 -7.02 1.32
N VAL A 70 1.49 -6.12 1.22
CA VAL A 70 2.65 -6.25 0.34
C VAL A 70 3.49 -7.51 0.57
N TRP A 71 3.55 -8.03 1.80
CA TRP A 71 4.36 -9.20 2.12
C TRP A 71 3.79 -10.50 1.55
N GLU A 72 2.48 -10.67 1.67
CA GLU A 72 1.78 -11.83 1.11
C GLU A 72 1.77 -11.76 -0.41
N GLU A 73 1.55 -10.58 -0.97
CA GLU A 73 1.57 -10.35 -2.40
C GLU A 73 2.94 -10.64 -3.03
N LEU A 74 4.02 -10.20 -2.36
CA LEU A 74 5.38 -10.48 -2.83
C LEU A 74 5.68 -11.99 -2.81
N ALA A 75 5.36 -12.68 -1.72
CA ALA A 75 5.59 -14.11 -1.60
C ALA A 75 4.84 -14.91 -2.67
N ASN A 76 3.62 -14.50 -3.01
CA ASN A 76 2.83 -15.13 -4.05
C ASN A 76 3.42 -14.86 -5.46
N SER A 77 3.86 -13.63 -5.73
CA SER A 77 4.42 -13.27 -7.04
C SER A 77 5.77 -13.93 -7.32
N GLU A 78 6.63 -14.08 -6.32
CA GLU A 78 7.91 -14.79 -6.46
C GLU A 78 7.71 -16.28 -6.78
N ALA A 79 6.65 -16.88 -6.25
CA ALA A 79 6.32 -18.28 -6.51
C ALA A 79 5.79 -18.52 -7.93
N GLU A 80 5.12 -17.54 -8.52
CA GLU A 80 4.43 -17.70 -9.81
C GLU A 80 5.29 -17.28 -11.01
N GLU A 81 6.12 -16.24 -10.91
CA GLU A 81 6.61 -15.52 -12.09
C GLU A 81 8.15 -15.32 -12.17
N GLN A 82 8.93 -15.75 -11.21
CA GLN A 82 10.40 -15.53 -11.14
C GLN A 82 10.82 -14.06 -11.33
N ILE A 83 9.96 -13.12 -10.99
CA ILE A 83 10.20 -11.69 -11.16
C ILE A 83 11.14 -11.19 -10.05
N GLN A 84 12.22 -10.51 -10.41
CA GLN A 84 13.18 -9.95 -9.45
C GLN A 84 12.67 -8.60 -8.90
N ILE A 85 11.69 -8.65 -8.01
CA ILE A 85 11.15 -7.49 -7.28
C ILE A 85 11.46 -7.59 -5.79
N GLN A 86 11.38 -6.46 -5.12
CA GLN A 86 11.57 -6.37 -3.67
C GLN A 86 10.77 -5.23 -3.07
N ILE A 87 10.52 -5.32 -1.78
CA ILE A 87 9.98 -4.21 -1.01
C ILE A 87 11.12 -3.21 -0.75
N GLN A 88 10.86 -1.91 -1.00
CA GLN A 88 11.81 -0.86 -0.64
C GLN A 88 11.66 -0.52 0.85
N PRO A 89 12.67 -0.83 1.70
CA PRO A 89 12.51 -0.75 3.15
C PRO A 89 12.68 0.66 3.72
N SER A 90 13.29 1.57 2.97
CA SER A 90 13.67 2.90 3.48
C SER A 90 12.71 4.02 3.05
N LEU A 91 11.69 3.72 2.25
CA LEU A 91 10.78 4.73 1.68
C LEU A 91 9.33 4.25 1.77
N GLY A 92 8.47 5.06 2.36
CA GLY A 92 7.02 4.88 2.35
C GLY A 92 6.32 6.15 1.90
N ILE A 93 5.20 5.98 1.20
CA ILE A 93 4.28 7.07 0.85
C ILE A 93 3.17 7.06 1.90
N HIS A 94 2.94 8.22 2.53
CA HIS A 94 1.87 8.38 3.50
C HIS A 94 0.85 9.41 3.01
N TYR A 95 -0.41 9.02 2.99
CA TYR A 95 -1.54 9.89 2.70
C TYR A 95 -2.78 9.44 3.48
N PRO A 96 -3.73 10.33 3.79
CA PRO A 96 -4.99 9.94 4.39
C PRO A 96 -5.76 8.99 3.47
N ALA A 97 -6.01 7.78 3.93
CA ALA A 97 -6.84 6.81 3.25
C ALA A 97 -7.81 6.21 4.26
N ALA A 98 -9.10 6.36 4.01
CA ALA A 98 -10.12 5.84 4.90
C ALA A 98 -10.72 4.56 4.34
N ILE A 99 -10.76 3.53 5.16
CA ILE A 99 -11.45 2.27 4.88
C ILE A 99 -12.75 2.25 5.67
N TYR A 100 -13.88 2.06 4.99
CA TYR A 100 -15.21 2.09 5.59
C TYR A 100 -15.93 0.75 5.48
N PHE A 101 -16.76 0.45 6.46
CA PHE A 101 -17.77 -0.59 6.34
C PHE A 101 -18.97 -0.06 5.56
N PHE A 102 -19.38 -0.78 4.53
CA PHE A 102 -20.56 -0.45 3.75
C PHE A 102 -21.71 -1.38 4.14
N VAL A 103 -22.85 -0.80 4.45
CA VAL A 103 -24.08 -1.53 4.75
C VAL A 103 -25.22 -1.06 3.81
N ASN A 104 -26.26 -1.86 3.66
CA ASN A 104 -27.45 -1.45 2.92
C ASN A 104 -28.05 -0.18 3.55
N LYS A 105 -28.44 0.80 2.74
CA LYS A 105 -29.03 2.08 3.21
C LYS A 105 -30.24 1.89 4.14
N LYS A 106 -30.99 0.79 3.99
CA LYS A 106 -32.13 0.45 4.85
C LYS A 106 -31.74 -0.16 6.19
N SER A 107 -30.47 -0.57 6.37
CA SER A 107 -29.98 -1.24 7.58
C SER A 107 -29.36 -0.24 8.57
N VAL A 108 -30.04 0.85 8.87
CA VAL A 108 -29.58 1.90 9.79
C VAL A 108 -29.20 1.34 11.19
N PRO A 109 -29.96 0.41 11.81
CA PRO A 109 -29.56 -0.16 13.09
C PRO A 109 -28.23 -0.90 13.04
N LEU A 110 -27.92 -1.59 11.92
CA LEU A 110 -26.65 -2.28 11.72
C LEU A 110 -25.49 -1.27 11.56
N ALA A 111 -25.69 -0.20 10.78
CA ALA A 111 -24.72 0.87 10.65
C ALA A 111 -24.31 1.44 12.02
N ASN A 112 -25.30 1.83 12.82
CA ASN A 112 -25.08 2.38 14.15
C ASN A 112 -24.43 1.38 15.13
N LEU A 113 -24.72 0.07 14.96
CA LEU A 113 -24.09 -0.97 15.79
C LEU A 113 -22.61 -1.11 15.46
N ILE A 114 -22.26 -1.14 14.16
CA ILE A 114 -20.87 -1.21 13.69
C ILE A 114 -20.08 0.01 14.15
N GLU A 115 -20.62 1.21 13.92
CA GLU A 115 -19.99 2.47 14.31
C GLU A 115 -19.63 2.49 15.81
N ARG A 116 -20.63 2.29 16.67
CA ARG A 116 -20.41 2.23 18.13
C ARG A 116 -19.45 1.11 18.55
N GLY A 117 -19.50 -0.04 17.86
CA GLY A 117 -18.60 -1.16 18.13
C GLY A 117 -17.15 -0.81 17.80
N LEU A 118 -16.91 -0.14 16.68
CA LEU A 118 -15.57 0.36 16.27
C LEU A 118 -15.06 1.41 17.24
N GLU A 119 -15.85 2.46 17.53
CA GLU A 119 -15.49 3.51 18.48
C GLU A 119 -15.08 2.92 19.83
N LYS A 120 -15.90 2.05 20.38
CA LYS A 120 -15.61 1.37 21.65
C LYS A 120 -14.35 0.50 21.58
N SER A 121 -14.08 -0.13 20.44
CA SER A 121 -12.88 -0.97 20.26
C SER A 121 -11.61 -0.13 20.14
N ILE A 122 -11.71 1.05 19.59
CA ILE A 122 -10.62 2.05 19.54
C ILE A 122 -10.35 2.60 20.94
N GLU A 123 -11.38 3.06 21.62
CA GLU A 123 -11.27 3.64 22.99
C GLU A 123 -10.64 2.67 24.01
N ASN A 124 -10.97 1.38 23.94
CA ASN A 124 -10.46 0.37 24.87
C ASN A 124 -9.19 -0.36 24.41
N GLY A 125 -8.57 0.07 23.30
CA GLY A 125 -7.32 -0.47 22.74
C GLY A 125 -7.45 -1.84 22.06
N LYS A 126 -8.65 -2.42 21.98
CA LYS A 126 -8.84 -3.75 21.34
C LYS A 126 -8.60 -3.71 19.83
N PHE A 127 -8.96 -2.61 19.18
CA PHE A 127 -8.70 -2.42 17.76
C PHE A 127 -7.21 -2.47 17.47
N GLU A 128 -6.41 -1.70 18.20
CA GLU A 128 -4.96 -1.68 18.06
C GLU A 128 -4.33 -3.04 18.35
N ALA A 129 -4.73 -3.69 19.44
CA ALA A 129 -4.25 -5.02 19.80
C ALA A 129 -4.55 -6.07 18.72
N LEU A 130 -5.74 -6.01 18.10
CA LEU A 130 -6.12 -6.90 17.02
C LEU A 130 -5.30 -6.61 15.75
N PHE A 131 -5.11 -5.34 15.42
CA PHE A 131 -4.31 -4.87 14.28
C PHE A 131 -2.86 -5.37 14.39
N VAL A 132 -2.21 -5.08 15.51
CA VAL A 132 -0.83 -5.52 15.77
C VAL A 132 -0.71 -7.04 15.70
N LYS A 133 -1.65 -7.77 16.30
CA LYS A 133 -1.66 -9.24 16.30
C LYS A 133 -1.73 -9.84 14.89
N ASN A 134 -2.57 -9.28 14.01
CA ASN A 134 -2.82 -9.87 12.70
C ASN A 134 -1.76 -9.46 11.66
N TYR A 135 -1.23 -8.24 11.75
CA TYR A 135 -0.25 -7.74 10.79
C TYR A 135 1.21 -7.87 11.26
N LYS A 136 1.44 -8.61 12.36
CA LYS A 136 2.79 -8.86 12.92
C LYS A 136 3.65 -7.59 13.01
N LEU A 137 3.03 -6.45 13.27
CA LEU A 137 3.74 -5.19 13.51
C LEU A 137 4.44 -5.21 14.88
N THR A 138 4.80 -6.42 15.37
CA THR A 138 5.42 -6.63 16.67
C THR A 138 6.93 -6.49 16.57
N GLY A 139 7.44 -5.58 17.32
CA GLY A 139 8.71 -5.50 18.07
C GLY A 139 10.05 -5.75 17.39
N ASN A 140 10.15 -6.47 16.28
CA ASN A 140 11.39 -6.69 15.52
C ASN A 140 11.24 -6.42 14.02
N SER A 141 10.07 -6.13 13.56
CA SER A 141 9.82 -5.47 12.28
C SER A 141 9.49 -4.01 12.57
N THR A 142 10.45 -3.28 13.07
CA THR A 142 10.50 -1.87 12.72
C THR A 142 10.58 -1.88 11.21
N TYR A 143 9.42 -1.72 10.55
CA TYR A 143 9.45 -1.17 9.21
C TYR A 143 10.09 0.21 9.39
N PRO A 144 11.36 0.35 9.10
CA PRO A 144 11.96 1.66 9.10
C PRO A 144 11.44 2.33 7.83
N ILE A 145 10.17 2.77 7.86
CA ILE A 145 9.82 3.88 7.01
C ILE A 145 10.60 5.04 7.60
N SER A 146 11.86 5.08 7.24
CA SER A 146 12.76 6.11 7.72
C SER A 146 12.38 7.48 7.16
N LYS A 147 11.48 7.48 6.16
CA LYS A 147 10.94 8.69 5.53
C LYS A 147 9.52 8.40 5.03
N ALA A 148 8.51 8.98 5.68
CA ALA A 148 7.21 9.20 5.08
C ALA A 148 7.31 10.46 4.20
N ILE A 149 6.91 10.33 2.95
CA ILE A 149 6.77 11.44 2.01
C ILE A 149 5.29 11.66 1.78
#